data_304c3550539a53f44deab58230216897
#
_entry.id   304c3550539a53f44deab58230216897
#
_cell.length_a   1.000
_cell.length_b   1.000
_cell.length_c   1.000
_cell.angle_alpha   90.00
_cell.angle_beta   90.00
_cell.angle_gamma   90.00
#
_symmetry.space_group_name_H-M   'P 1'
#
loop_
_entity.id
_entity.type
_entity.pdbx_description
1 polymer ?
#
loop_
_entity_poly.entity_id
_entity_poly.type
_entity_poly.pdbx_seq_one_letter_code
_entity_poly.pdbx_strand_id
1 'polypeptide(L)' 'MRAIQIGSQWYVVRDDPSSERGFVVLDGPYEEQHWAVSAARLNEI' A
#
# COMPACT_ATOMS: atom_id res chain seq x y z
N MET A 1 5.78 5.73 -0.52
CA MET A 1 4.82 4.62 -0.59
C MET A 1 5.27 3.46 0.27
N ARG A 2 4.33 2.72 0.78
CA ARG A 2 4.61 1.55 1.62
C ARG A 2 3.52 0.51 1.44
N ALA A 3 3.81 -0.73 1.83
CA ALA A 3 2.83 -1.81 1.83
C ALA A 3 2.30 -2.00 3.24
N ILE A 4 0.99 -2.12 3.39
CA ILE A 4 0.36 -2.39 4.68
C ILE A 4 -0.61 -3.57 4.54
N GLN A 5 -0.86 -4.25 5.67
CA GLN A 5 -1.83 -5.32 5.73
C GLN A 5 -3.13 -4.83 6.34
N ILE A 6 -4.22 -5.07 5.64
CA ILE A 6 -5.57 -4.80 6.15
C ILE A 6 -6.35 -6.10 6.05
N GLY A 7 -6.72 -6.66 7.19
CA GLY A 7 -7.32 -7.99 7.21
C GLY A 7 -6.31 -9.03 6.76
N SER A 8 -6.65 -9.83 5.77
CA SER A 8 -5.78 -10.88 5.23
C SER A 8 -5.10 -10.47 3.93
N GLN A 9 -5.22 -9.21 3.51
CA GLN A 9 -4.72 -8.74 2.23
C GLN A 9 -3.75 -7.58 2.40
N TRP A 10 -2.88 -7.40 1.41
CA TRP A 10 -1.87 -6.34 1.41
C TRP A 10 -2.21 -5.28 0.39
N TYR A 11 -1.89 -4.03 0.75
CA TYR A 11 -2.17 -2.87 -0.10
C TYR A 11 -0.96 -1.96 -0.16
N VAL A 12 -0.80 -1.30 -1.30
CA VAL A 12 0.19 -0.24 -1.45
C VAL A 12 -0.51 1.08 -1.13
N VAL A 13 0.06 1.82 -0.20
CA VAL A 13 -0.53 3.09 0.26
C VAL A 13 0.50 4.22 0.20
N ARG A 14 -0.01 5.43 0.11
CA ARG A 14 0.77 6.66 0.24
C ARG A 14 0.26 7.40 1.47
N ASP A 15 1.18 7.93 2.27
CA ASP A 15 0.81 8.75 3.42
C ASP A 15 0.14 10.04 2.94
N ASP A 16 -1.00 10.37 3.52
CA ASP A 16 -1.76 11.56 3.17
C ASP A 16 -2.43 12.10 4.44
N PRO A 17 -1.90 13.18 5.01
CA PRO A 17 -2.45 13.73 6.26
C PRO A 17 -3.86 14.30 6.11
N SER A 18 -4.31 14.57 4.90
CA SER A 18 -5.68 15.06 4.67
C SER A 18 -6.71 13.93 4.57
N SER A 19 -6.25 12.68 4.52
CA SER A 19 -7.14 11.52 4.51
C SER A 19 -7.59 11.18 5.92
N GLU A 20 -8.81 10.67 6.08
CA GLU A 20 -9.33 10.21 7.37
C GLU A 20 -8.43 9.18 8.04
N ARG A 21 -7.80 8.33 7.26
CA ARG A 21 -6.93 7.24 7.76
C ARG A 21 -5.48 7.65 7.85
N GLY A 22 -5.13 8.82 7.35
CA GLY A 22 -3.74 9.27 7.25
C GLY A 22 -3.00 8.69 6.05
N PHE A 23 -3.68 7.92 5.20
CA PHE A 23 -3.11 7.35 3.99
C PHE A 23 -4.18 7.13 2.93
N VAL A 24 -3.72 6.95 1.69
CA VAL A 24 -4.58 6.64 0.54
C VAL A 24 -4.10 5.33 -0.08
N VAL A 25 -5.02 4.42 -0.36
CA VAL A 25 -4.71 3.16 -1.03
C VAL A 25 -4.49 3.43 -2.52
N LEU A 26 -3.33 3.06 -3.04
CA LEU A 26 -2.95 3.25 -4.43
C LEU A 26 -3.12 1.99 -5.27
N ASP A 27 -2.87 0.82 -4.67
CA ASP A 27 -2.91 -0.44 -5.38
C ASP A 27 -3.22 -1.59 -4.42
N GLY A 28 -3.70 -2.68 -4.95
CA GLY A 28 -4.09 -3.87 -4.21
C GLY A 28 -5.52 -4.27 -4.54
N PRO A 29 -6.02 -5.33 -3.89
CA PRO A 29 -5.35 -6.15 -2.88
C PRO A 29 -4.34 -7.15 -3.46
N TYR A 30 -3.31 -7.44 -2.67
CA TYR A 30 -2.33 -8.50 -2.96
C TYR A 30 -2.43 -9.57 -1.89
N GLU A 31 -2.28 -10.81 -2.28
CA GLU A 31 -2.36 -11.93 -1.35
C GLU A 31 -1.10 -12.06 -0.50
N GLU A 32 0.05 -11.63 -1.03
CA GLU A 32 1.34 -11.81 -0.38
C GLU A 32 2.06 -10.47 -0.23
N GLN A 33 2.76 -10.33 0.90
CA GLN A 33 3.48 -9.13 1.25
C GLN A 33 4.51 -8.71 0.19
N HIS A 34 5.28 -9.67 -0.31
CA HIS A 34 6.36 -9.33 -1.25
C HIS A 34 5.84 -8.74 -2.56
N TRP A 35 4.64 -9.10 -2.98
CA TRP A 35 4.03 -8.52 -4.18
C TRP A 35 3.67 -7.04 -3.95
N ALA A 36 3.12 -6.73 -2.78
CA ALA A 36 2.79 -5.35 -2.43
C ALA A 36 4.06 -4.51 -2.28
N VAL A 37 5.09 -5.05 -1.65
CA VAL A 37 6.38 -4.37 -1.50
C VAL A 37 7.02 -4.12 -2.87
N SER A 38 6.98 -5.09 -3.77
CA SER A 38 7.50 -4.94 -5.12
C SER A 38 6.75 -3.86 -5.89
N ALA A 39 5.42 -3.84 -5.78
CA ALA A 39 4.59 -2.82 -6.43
C ALA A 39 4.91 -1.43 -5.88
N ALA A 40 5.10 -1.30 -4.57
CA ALA A 40 5.48 -0.02 -3.96
C ALA A 40 6.82 0.48 -4.49
N ARG A 41 7.79 -0.42 -4.65
CA ARG A 41 9.12 -0.07 -5.19
C ARG A 41 9.05 0.36 -6.65
N LEU A 42 8.23 -0.30 -7.45
CA LEU A 42 8.06 0.04 -8.86
C LEU A 42 7.46 1.43 -9.05
N ASN A 43 6.68 1.89 -8.09
CA ASN A 43 6.06 3.20 -8.14
C ASN A 43 6.89 4.29 -7.45
N GLU A 44 7.99 3.91 -6.84
CA GLU A 44 8.92 4.82 -6.17
C GLU A 44 9.98 5.28 -7.15
N ILE A 45 9.72 6.35 -7.84
CA ILE A 45 10.69 6.91 -8.79
C ILE A 45 11.04 8.33 -8.36
#